data_54e11a482c81f283d03795de2ba7c6c7
#
_entry.id   54e11a482c81f283d03795de2ba7c6c7
#
_cell.length_a   1.000
_cell.length_b   1.000
_cell.length_c   1.000
_cell.angle_alpha   90.00
_cell.angle_beta   90.00
_cell.angle_gamma   90.00
#
_symmetry.space_group_name_H-M   'P 1'
#
loop_
_entity.id
_entity.type
_entity.pdbx_description
1 polymer ?
#
loop_
_entity_poly.entity_id
_entity_poly.type
_entity_poly.pdbx_seq_one_letter_code
_entity_poly.pdbx_strand_id
1 'polypeptide(L)'
;MRSLDDPILRTVKIGVQLIGNDGANSPPAHALARRHIIENVVGYSVYGDYAQPNPTARIIEAVATGAVDVAVVWGPIASYFARSQPVPLVVVPVTPSRDTPTLPFVFDIALGVRRGEEAFRAELDAILQRRRPDINRILDEYGVPRVEMSEPRSAVQ
;
A
#
# COMPACT_ATOMS: atom_id res chain seq x y z
N MET A 1 0.77 -6.58 15.47
CA MET A 1 0.27 -5.21 15.24
C MET A 1 -0.53 -5.15 13.95
N ARG A 2 -1.71 -4.54 13.95
CA ARG A 2 -2.58 -4.38 12.75
C ARG A 2 -3.22 -2.99 12.68
N SER A 3 -3.25 -2.25 13.79
CA SER A 3 -3.87 -0.92 13.87
C SER A 3 -2.83 0.17 14.04
N LEU A 4 -3.09 1.35 13.47
CA LEU A 4 -2.29 2.55 13.71
C LEU A 4 -2.58 3.18 15.09
N ASP A 5 -3.56 2.66 15.83
CA ASP A 5 -3.84 3.03 17.22
C ASP A 5 -3.07 2.19 18.26
N ASP A 6 -2.26 1.22 17.79
CA ASP A 6 -1.46 0.38 18.67
C ASP A 6 -0.40 1.24 19.40
N PRO A 7 -0.40 1.26 20.75
CA PRO A 7 0.50 2.12 21.52
C PRO A 7 1.99 1.81 21.29
N ILE A 8 2.34 0.62 20.83
CA ILE A 8 3.73 0.25 20.51
C ILE A 8 4.34 1.17 19.44
N LEU A 9 3.50 1.73 18.56
CA LEU A 9 3.96 2.65 17.51
C LEU A 9 4.63 3.92 18.04
N ARG A 10 4.45 4.24 19.32
CA ARG A 10 5.14 5.38 19.97
C ARG A 10 6.57 5.06 20.40
N THR A 11 6.95 3.79 20.40
CA THR A 11 8.24 3.32 20.93
C THR A 11 9.15 2.70 19.88
N VAL A 12 8.59 2.32 18.73
CA VAL A 12 9.32 1.69 17.63
C VAL A 12 9.59 2.68 16.50
N LYS A 13 10.62 2.46 15.68
CA LYS A 13 10.90 3.23 14.48
C LYS A 13 9.99 2.77 13.34
N ILE A 14 9.32 3.71 12.69
CA ILE A 14 8.30 3.44 11.68
C ILE A 14 8.75 3.98 10.33
N GLY A 15 8.88 3.12 9.33
CA GLY A 15 9.08 3.51 7.94
C GLY A 15 7.74 3.87 7.27
N VAL A 16 7.69 4.98 6.53
CA VAL A 16 6.55 5.37 5.68
C VAL A 16 7.02 5.79 4.31
N GLN A 17 6.18 5.57 3.30
CA GLN A 17 6.44 6.10 1.96
C GLN A 17 6.09 7.58 1.90
N LEU A 18 6.96 8.38 1.28
CA LEU A 18 6.71 9.78 0.95
C LEU A 18 6.42 9.90 -0.55
N ILE A 19 5.45 10.75 -0.89
CA ILE A 19 5.04 11.01 -2.27
C ILE A 19 5.70 12.32 -2.73
N GLY A 20 6.49 12.23 -3.80
CA GLY A 20 7.15 13.40 -4.39
C GLY A 20 8.37 13.91 -3.64
N ASN A 21 9.03 14.90 -4.24
CA ASN A 21 10.22 15.55 -3.68
C ASN A 21 9.88 16.74 -2.77
N ASP A 22 8.61 17.13 -2.72
CA ASP A 22 8.08 18.26 -1.95
C ASP A 22 7.66 17.87 -0.53
N GLY A 23 7.89 16.63 -0.12
CA GLY A 23 7.52 16.13 1.20
C GLY A 23 6.03 15.82 1.35
N ALA A 24 5.29 15.68 0.24
CA ALA A 24 3.91 15.24 0.29
C ALA A 24 3.81 13.87 0.99
N ASN A 25 2.97 13.79 2.01
CA ASN A 25 2.86 12.61 2.84
C ASN A 25 1.86 11.59 2.26
N SER A 26 2.19 10.31 2.38
CA SER A 26 1.24 9.23 2.09
C SER A 26 0.13 9.16 3.15
N PRO A 27 -1.02 8.52 2.86
CA PRO A 27 -2.10 8.36 3.84
C PRO A 27 -1.65 7.82 5.21
N PRO A 28 -0.77 6.79 5.31
CA PRO A 28 -0.24 6.36 6.59
C PRO A 28 0.53 7.44 7.35
N ALA A 29 1.35 8.24 6.66
CA ALA A 29 2.09 9.32 7.30
C ALA A 29 1.16 10.38 7.88
N HIS A 30 0.09 10.76 7.16
CA HIS A 30 -0.96 11.64 7.68
C HIS A 30 -1.66 11.04 8.91
N ALA A 31 -2.00 9.76 8.87
CA ALA A 31 -2.67 9.10 9.98
C ALA A 31 -1.80 9.03 11.24
N LEU A 32 -0.50 8.78 11.10
CA LEU A 32 0.46 8.81 12.22
C LEU A 32 0.62 10.22 12.78
N ALA A 33 0.75 11.24 11.92
CA ALA A 33 0.84 12.63 12.34
C ALA A 33 -0.38 13.09 13.14
N ARG A 34 -1.59 12.68 12.75
CA ARG A 34 -2.83 12.95 13.50
C ARG A 34 -2.83 12.34 14.91
N ARG A 35 -2.06 11.27 15.12
CA ARG A 35 -1.84 10.60 16.41
C ARG A 35 -0.65 11.16 17.19
N HIS A 36 -0.05 12.25 16.69
CA HIS A 36 1.19 12.83 17.23
C HIS A 36 2.35 11.82 17.28
N ILE A 37 2.41 10.90 16.32
CA ILE A 37 3.51 9.96 16.10
C ILE A 37 4.32 10.51 14.92
N ILE A 38 5.41 11.24 15.22
CA ILE A 38 6.20 11.97 14.21
C ILE A 38 7.69 11.71 14.41
N GLU A 39 8.19 11.81 15.64
CA GLU A 39 9.63 11.82 15.92
C GLU A 39 10.34 10.51 15.58
N ASN A 40 9.62 9.40 15.63
CA ASN A 40 10.10 8.06 15.32
C ASN A 40 9.70 7.56 13.93
N VAL A 41 9.21 8.47 13.06
CA VAL A 41 8.83 8.16 11.67
C VAL A 41 9.96 8.50 10.71
N VAL A 42 10.33 7.55 9.86
CA VAL A 42 11.36 7.69 8.83
C VAL A 42 10.69 7.63 7.45
N GLY A 43 10.89 8.67 6.65
CA GLY A 43 10.33 8.79 5.30
C GLY A 43 11.22 8.12 4.25
N TYR A 44 10.60 7.34 3.35
CA TYR A 44 11.25 6.72 2.20
C TYR A 44 10.58 7.23 0.92
N SER A 45 11.34 7.85 0.03
CA SER A 45 10.80 8.35 -1.23
C SER A 45 10.28 7.21 -2.10
N VAL A 46 9.08 7.38 -2.66
CA VAL A 46 8.50 6.46 -3.66
C VAL A 46 9.27 6.62 -4.99
N TYR A 47 9.67 7.84 -5.31
CA TYR A 47 10.51 8.15 -6.46
C TYR A 47 11.96 7.92 -6.05
N GLY A 48 12.51 6.78 -6.41
CA GLY A 48 13.90 6.47 -6.14
C GLY A 48 14.85 7.08 -7.16
N ASP A 49 16.12 6.98 -6.86
CA ASP A 49 17.17 7.15 -7.84
C ASP A 49 17.09 6.00 -8.85
N TYR A 50 16.68 6.30 -10.07
CA TYR A 50 16.57 5.31 -11.15
C TYR A 50 17.92 4.71 -11.58
N ALA A 51 19.04 5.26 -11.09
CA ALA A 51 20.35 4.65 -11.24
C ALA A 51 20.55 3.45 -10.32
N GLN A 52 19.67 3.27 -9.30
CA GLN A 52 19.71 2.13 -8.39
C GLN A 52 18.62 1.10 -8.75
N PRO A 53 18.91 -0.19 -8.68
CA PRO A 53 17.90 -1.21 -8.88
C PRO A 53 16.85 -1.16 -7.75
N ASN A 54 15.57 -1.27 -8.12
CA ASN A 54 14.44 -1.39 -7.19
C ASN A 54 14.39 -0.33 -6.07
N PRO A 55 14.39 0.98 -6.37
CA PRO A 55 14.43 2.02 -5.33
C PRO A 55 13.28 1.92 -4.31
N THR A 56 12.13 1.34 -4.70
CA THR A 56 10.98 1.12 -3.82
C THR A 56 11.17 -0.04 -2.82
N ALA A 57 12.20 -0.89 -3.00
CA ALA A 57 12.52 -1.97 -2.07
C ALA A 57 13.13 -1.45 -0.75
N ARG A 58 13.77 -0.29 -0.78
CA ARG A 58 14.58 0.25 0.33
C ARG A 58 13.84 0.28 1.68
N ILE A 59 12.55 0.59 1.67
CA ILE A 59 11.75 0.61 2.89
C ILE A 59 11.55 -0.80 3.48
N ILE A 60 11.47 -1.82 2.63
CA ILE A 60 11.35 -3.22 3.07
C ILE A 60 12.70 -3.75 3.55
N GLU A 61 13.77 -3.39 2.86
CA GLU A 61 15.15 -3.69 3.27
C GLU A 61 15.47 -3.05 4.63
N ALA A 62 14.98 -1.85 4.88
CA ALA A 62 15.14 -1.17 6.17
C ALA A 62 14.49 -1.95 7.33
N VAL A 63 13.35 -2.61 7.11
CA VAL A 63 12.76 -3.50 8.11
C VAL A 63 13.60 -4.77 8.25
N ALA A 64 14.03 -5.37 7.15
CA ALA A 64 14.81 -6.60 7.18
C ALA A 64 16.17 -6.44 7.88
N THR A 65 16.78 -5.25 7.79
CA THR A 65 18.07 -4.92 8.42
C THR A 65 17.93 -4.33 9.83
N GLY A 66 16.70 -4.06 10.29
CA GLY A 66 16.45 -3.42 11.60
C GLY A 66 16.75 -1.91 11.63
N ALA A 67 16.89 -1.26 10.49
CA ALA A 67 17.00 0.20 10.41
C ALA A 67 15.69 0.89 10.84
N VAL A 68 14.55 0.24 10.58
CA VAL A 68 13.24 0.51 11.18
C VAL A 68 12.64 -0.80 11.67
N ASP A 69 11.77 -0.72 12.68
CA ASP A 69 11.16 -1.91 13.30
C ASP A 69 9.93 -2.37 12.52
N VAL A 70 9.24 -1.41 11.90
CA VAL A 70 8.01 -1.64 11.13
C VAL A 70 7.91 -0.64 9.99
N ALA A 71 7.24 -1.01 8.91
CA ALA A 71 6.93 -0.09 7.82
C ALA A 71 5.45 -0.15 7.45
N VAL A 72 4.87 1.01 7.11
CA VAL A 72 3.51 1.10 6.56
C VAL A 72 3.63 1.47 5.09
N VAL A 73 3.36 0.50 4.23
CA VAL A 73 3.70 0.51 2.80
C VAL A 73 2.51 0.05 1.99
N TRP A 74 2.48 0.42 0.72
CA TRP A 74 1.52 -0.15 -0.22
C TRP A 74 1.68 -1.67 -0.35
N GLY A 75 0.58 -2.40 -0.12
CA GLY A 75 0.56 -3.85 0.03
C GLY A 75 1.29 -4.64 -1.07
N PRO A 76 1.05 -4.37 -2.37
CA PRO A 76 1.76 -5.05 -3.45
C PRO A 76 3.29 -4.91 -3.39
N ILE A 77 3.81 -3.72 -3.07
CA ILE A 77 5.25 -3.50 -2.89
C ILE A 77 5.75 -4.29 -1.66
N ALA A 78 5.04 -4.18 -0.54
CA ALA A 78 5.41 -4.90 0.68
C ALA A 78 5.52 -6.40 0.43
N SER A 79 4.49 -7.00 -0.17
CA SER A 79 4.42 -8.46 -0.38
C SER A 79 5.47 -8.96 -1.35
N TYR A 80 5.68 -8.23 -2.45
CA TYR A 80 6.67 -8.61 -3.45
C TYR A 80 8.09 -8.63 -2.87
N PHE A 81 8.51 -7.54 -2.23
CA PHE A 81 9.88 -7.42 -1.72
C PHE A 81 10.11 -8.16 -0.40
N ALA A 82 9.08 -8.37 0.43
CA ALA A 82 9.22 -9.14 1.67
C ALA A 82 9.64 -10.60 1.40
N ARG A 83 9.19 -11.18 0.29
CA ARG A 83 9.50 -12.57 -0.08
C ARG A 83 10.97 -12.80 -0.45
N SER A 84 11.66 -11.76 -0.91
CA SER A 84 13.07 -11.82 -1.32
C SER A 84 14.05 -11.42 -0.20
N GLN A 85 13.55 -11.09 1.00
CA GLN A 85 14.43 -10.73 2.11
C GLN A 85 15.09 -11.96 2.74
N PRO A 86 16.32 -11.83 3.27
CA PRO A 86 17.03 -12.92 3.92
C PRO A 86 16.41 -13.32 5.27
N VAL A 87 15.53 -12.49 5.83
CA VAL A 87 14.79 -12.74 7.06
C VAL A 87 13.28 -12.78 6.77
N PRO A 88 12.50 -13.62 7.47
CA PRO A 88 11.06 -13.68 7.26
C PRO A 88 10.39 -12.40 7.73
N LEU A 89 9.64 -11.75 6.82
CA LEU A 89 8.83 -10.58 7.12
C LEU A 89 7.34 -10.95 7.04
N VAL A 90 6.55 -10.38 7.95
CA VAL A 90 5.09 -10.59 8.00
C VAL A 90 4.39 -9.34 7.47
N VAL A 91 3.60 -9.50 6.41
CA VAL A 91 2.79 -8.43 5.83
C VAL A 91 1.34 -8.62 6.26
N VAL A 92 0.75 -7.57 6.86
CA VAL A 92 -0.64 -7.58 7.33
C VAL A 92 -1.35 -6.31 6.89
N PRO A 93 -2.62 -6.37 6.46
CA PRO A 93 -3.41 -5.19 6.18
C PRO A 93 -3.59 -4.31 7.41
N VAL A 94 -3.55 -2.98 7.22
CA VAL A 94 -3.89 -2.02 8.27
C VAL A 94 -5.39 -2.06 8.54
N THR A 95 -5.78 -2.12 9.80
CA THR A 95 -7.18 -2.07 10.26
C THR A 95 -7.37 -0.92 11.25
N PRO A 96 -8.49 -0.19 11.16
CA PRO A 96 -9.51 -0.25 10.12
C PRO A 96 -8.99 0.14 8.72
N SER A 97 -9.73 -0.19 7.68
CA SER A 97 -9.34 0.09 6.28
C SER A 97 -9.35 1.57 5.89
N ARG A 98 -9.71 2.44 6.80
CA ARG A 98 -9.65 3.92 6.68
C ARG A 98 -9.43 4.57 8.04
N ASP A 99 -8.71 5.67 8.06
CA ASP A 99 -8.48 6.48 9.26
C ASP A 99 -9.63 7.45 9.50
N THR A 100 -10.05 8.14 8.43
CA THR A 100 -11.22 9.03 8.38
C THR A 100 -12.02 8.74 7.12
N PRO A 101 -13.24 9.28 6.97
CA PRO A 101 -14.01 9.12 5.74
C PRO A 101 -13.24 9.51 4.47
N THR A 102 -12.30 10.45 4.58
CA THR A 102 -11.50 10.99 3.46
C THR A 102 -10.08 10.41 3.39
N LEU A 103 -9.69 9.53 4.32
CA LEU A 103 -8.33 8.95 4.36
C LEU A 103 -8.39 7.41 4.35
N PRO A 104 -8.63 6.80 3.19
CA PRO A 104 -8.65 5.35 3.04
C PRO A 104 -7.21 4.77 2.99
N PHE A 105 -7.07 3.52 3.46
CA PHE A 105 -5.85 2.71 3.31
C PHE A 105 -6.02 1.58 2.28
N VAL A 106 -7.20 1.49 1.66
CA VAL A 106 -7.52 0.52 0.63
C VAL A 106 -7.98 1.25 -0.63
N PHE A 107 -7.61 0.72 -1.78
CA PHE A 107 -7.86 1.35 -3.07
C PHE A 107 -8.33 0.29 -4.07
N ASP A 108 -9.29 0.66 -4.90
CA ASP A 108 -9.66 -0.13 -6.06
C ASP A 108 -8.64 0.11 -7.18
N ILE A 109 -8.15 -0.96 -7.77
CA ILE A 109 -7.32 -0.89 -8.97
C ILE A 109 -8.22 -1.08 -10.18
N ALA A 110 -8.21 -0.12 -11.07
CA ALA A 110 -9.08 -0.07 -12.24
C ALA A 110 -8.31 0.22 -13.53
N LEU A 111 -8.90 -0.18 -14.65
CA LEU A 111 -8.45 0.24 -15.99
C LEU A 111 -9.16 1.55 -16.38
N GLY A 112 -8.41 2.47 -16.99
CA GLY A 112 -8.97 3.69 -17.54
C GLY A 112 -9.15 3.59 -19.06
N VAL A 113 -10.28 4.07 -19.57
CA VAL A 113 -10.53 4.27 -21.00
C VAL A 113 -10.87 5.72 -21.27
N ARG A 114 -10.73 6.16 -22.53
CA ARG A 114 -11.13 7.51 -22.93
C ARG A 114 -12.64 7.68 -22.80
N ARG A 115 -13.05 8.91 -22.50
CA ARG A 115 -14.48 9.28 -22.50
C ARG A 115 -15.09 9.03 -23.89
N GLY A 116 -16.27 8.40 -23.92
CA GLY A 116 -16.95 8.04 -25.16
C GLY A 116 -16.62 6.63 -25.67
N GLU A 117 -15.73 5.88 -25.03
CA GLU A 117 -15.37 4.50 -25.41
C GLU A 117 -16.13 3.46 -24.57
N GLU A 118 -17.45 3.63 -24.40
CA GLU A 118 -18.29 2.75 -23.54
C GLU A 118 -18.30 1.31 -24.02
N ALA A 119 -18.27 1.07 -25.32
CA ALA A 119 -18.21 -0.28 -25.89
C ALA A 119 -16.90 -0.99 -25.49
N PHE A 120 -15.77 -0.28 -25.60
CA PHE A 120 -14.47 -0.81 -25.18
C PHE A 120 -14.39 -1.04 -23.68
N ARG A 121 -14.95 -0.14 -22.87
CA ARG A 121 -15.07 -0.33 -21.42
C ARG A 121 -15.86 -1.60 -21.09
N ALA A 122 -17.02 -1.81 -21.73
CA ALA A 122 -17.85 -2.99 -21.50
C ALA A 122 -17.11 -4.29 -21.90
N GLU A 123 -16.32 -4.27 -22.96
CA GLU A 123 -15.49 -5.40 -23.36
C GLU A 123 -14.41 -5.71 -22.31
N LEU A 124 -13.69 -4.69 -21.81
CA LEU A 124 -12.70 -4.84 -20.75
C LEU A 124 -13.32 -5.36 -19.45
N ASP A 125 -14.47 -4.84 -19.05
CA ASP A 125 -15.19 -5.31 -17.86
C ASP A 125 -15.56 -6.79 -17.99
N ALA A 126 -16.06 -7.22 -19.16
CA ALA A 126 -16.37 -8.61 -19.43
C ALA A 126 -15.11 -9.51 -19.40
N ILE A 127 -13.98 -9.03 -19.90
CA ILE A 127 -12.70 -9.75 -19.84
C ILE A 127 -12.25 -9.88 -18.39
N LEU A 128 -12.26 -8.81 -17.62
CA LEU A 128 -11.87 -8.82 -16.20
C LEU A 128 -12.72 -9.80 -15.39
N GLN A 129 -14.04 -9.83 -15.63
CA GLN A 129 -14.93 -10.80 -14.98
C GLN A 129 -14.56 -12.25 -15.32
N ARG A 130 -14.37 -12.55 -16.62
CA ARG A 130 -13.99 -13.91 -17.05
C ARG A 130 -12.63 -14.35 -16.50
N ARG A 131 -11.68 -13.40 -16.40
CA ARG A 131 -10.31 -13.66 -15.94
C ARG A 131 -10.09 -13.46 -14.44
N ARG A 132 -11.16 -13.14 -13.68
CA ARG A 132 -11.05 -12.94 -12.23
C ARG A 132 -10.34 -14.07 -11.50
N PRO A 133 -10.60 -15.37 -11.79
CA PRO A 133 -9.87 -16.47 -11.14
C PRO A 133 -8.36 -16.44 -11.44
N ASP A 134 -7.97 -16.13 -12.68
CA ASP A 134 -6.55 -16.03 -13.08
C ASP A 134 -5.88 -14.86 -12.38
N ILE A 135 -6.54 -13.70 -12.34
CA ILE A 135 -6.05 -12.51 -11.64
C ILE A 135 -5.87 -12.80 -10.15
N ASN A 136 -6.86 -13.42 -9.52
CA ASN A 136 -6.77 -13.78 -8.11
C ASN A 136 -5.62 -14.73 -7.84
N ARG A 137 -5.42 -15.76 -8.68
CA ARG A 137 -4.29 -16.69 -8.56
C ARG A 137 -2.94 -15.98 -8.63
N ILE A 138 -2.78 -15.03 -9.56
CA ILE A 138 -1.56 -14.23 -9.69
C ILE A 138 -1.35 -13.37 -8.42
N LEU A 139 -2.39 -12.69 -7.94
CA LEU A 139 -2.29 -11.88 -6.73
C LEU A 139 -1.92 -12.72 -5.51
N ASP A 140 -2.46 -13.94 -5.40
CA ASP A 140 -2.12 -14.88 -4.33
C ASP A 140 -0.68 -15.38 -4.47
N GLU A 141 -0.24 -15.68 -5.69
CA GLU A 141 1.13 -16.07 -5.98
C GLU A 141 2.15 -15.00 -5.54
N TYR A 142 1.82 -13.73 -5.70
CA TYR A 142 2.65 -12.61 -5.25
C TYR A 142 2.37 -12.20 -3.80
N GLY A 143 1.43 -12.85 -3.11
CA GLY A 143 1.09 -12.58 -1.72
C GLY A 143 0.42 -11.21 -1.52
N VAL A 144 -0.21 -10.65 -2.55
CA VAL A 144 -0.85 -9.33 -2.49
C VAL A 144 -2.04 -9.37 -1.54
N PRO A 145 -2.04 -8.60 -0.44
CA PRO A 145 -3.16 -8.58 0.49
C PRO A 145 -4.38 -7.92 -0.18
N ARG A 146 -5.47 -8.67 -0.23
CA ARG A 146 -6.76 -8.19 -0.70
C ARG A 146 -7.68 -7.94 0.49
N VAL A 147 -8.38 -6.83 0.47
CA VAL A 147 -9.38 -6.50 1.48
C VAL A 147 -10.74 -6.51 0.79
N GLU A 148 -11.63 -7.40 1.22
CA GLU A 148 -13.01 -7.40 0.76
C GLU A 148 -13.70 -6.13 1.30
N MET A 149 -14.15 -5.28 0.38
CA MET A 149 -14.94 -4.10 0.74
C MET A 149 -16.37 -4.56 1.02
N SER A 150 -16.80 -4.40 2.25
CA SER A 150 -18.15 -4.78 2.70
C SER A 150 -19.26 -3.84 2.22
N GLU A 151 -18.95 -2.77 1.47
CA GLU A 151 -19.94 -1.88 0.86
C GLU A 151 -19.57 -1.49 -0.58
N PRO A 152 -20.54 -1.51 -1.52
CA PRO A 152 -20.32 -0.97 -2.85
C PRO A 152 -20.10 0.55 -2.73
N ARG A 153 -18.99 1.04 -3.26
CA ARG A 153 -18.79 2.48 -3.43
C ARG A 153 -19.84 2.98 -4.44
N SER A 154 -20.71 3.88 -4.00
CA SER A 154 -21.53 4.66 -4.91
C SER A 154 -20.61 5.30 -5.95
N ALA A 155 -20.87 5.00 -7.23
CA ALA A 155 -20.12 5.60 -8.33
C ALA A 155 -20.22 7.13 -8.19
N VAL A 156 -19.08 7.79 -8.05
CA VAL A 156 -18.99 9.23 -8.19
C VAL A 156 -19.30 9.54 -9.65
N GLN A 157 -20.42 10.19 -9.88
CA GLN A 157 -20.85 10.72 -11.18
C GLN A 157 -19.94 11.85 -11.64
#